data_cc9f5c471b8cd6e042ccfcbe14274814
#
_entry.id   cc9f5c471b8cd6e042ccfcbe14274814
#
_cell.length_a   1.000
_cell.length_b   1.000
_cell.length_c   1.000
_cell.angle_alpha   90.00
_cell.angle_beta   90.00
_cell.angle_gamma   90.00
#
_symmetry.space_group_name_H-M   'P 1'
#
loop_
_entity.id
_entity.type
_entity.pdbx_description
1 polymer ?
#
loop_
_entity_poly.entity_id
_entity_poly.type
_entity_poly.pdbx_seq_one_letter_code
_entity_poly.pdbx_strand_id
1 'polypeptide(L)'
;MKQNSIAILYIALGSYTCFWEEFYNSFESKFLTECDKDYYVFTDDRSFFLGCPENVHVIDQENLGWPGNTLYRFDMFLGIRERLFSADYIFFFNANYLCDKKVEPGDVGDLSYPLLCVTHPGFYGLKNNYFNYDRNKKSLAYVPYGKGQCYIQGCLLGGKPQTFLEMCENLSKNIHIDDEHGVVAEWHDESHVNRYIIDRQDVLVLGPGYAYPEFTPSERDYEPVLLLRDKEKYIEYKGKKKRSKYWLYYKLKKLDGFLHGLCLV
;
A
#
# COMPACT_ATOMS: atom_id res chain seq x y z
N MET A 1 19.82 -25.31 -0.90
CA MET A 1 18.40 -25.01 -0.63
C MET A 1 17.91 -24.20 -1.81
N LYS A 2 16.67 -24.40 -2.29
CA LYS A 2 16.11 -23.55 -3.35
C LYS A 2 15.99 -22.12 -2.81
N GLN A 3 16.50 -21.13 -3.52
CA GLN A 3 16.33 -19.73 -3.20
C GLN A 3 14.87 -19.36 -3.40
N ASN A 4 14.27 -18.60 -2.46
CA ASN A 4 12.90 -18.14 -2.62
C ASN A 4 12.83 -17.10 -3.74
N SER A 5 11.80 -17.20 -4.59
CA SER A 5 11.49 -16.21 -5.62
C SER A 5 10.39 -15.28 -5.13
N ILE A 6 10.58 -13.97 -5.27
CA ILE A 6 9.59 -12.98 -4.89
C ILE A 6 9.19 -12.11 -6.10
N ALA A 7 7.90 -11.86 -6.24
CA ALA A 7 7.37 -10.92 -7.20
C ALA A 7 7.14 -9.56 -6.53
N ILE A 8 7.70 -8.50 -7.08
CA ILE A 8 7.52 -7.12 -6.61
C ILE A 8 6.67 -6.36 -7.62
N LEU A 9 5.48 -5.95 -7.21
CA LEU A 9 4.55 -5.14 -7.98
C LEU A 9 4.84 -3.66 -7.76
N TYR A 10 5.02 -2.92 -8.85
CA TYR A 10 5.40 -1.51 -8.81
C TYR A 10 4.60 -0.72 -9.87
N ILE A 11 3.92 0.36 -9.45
CA ILE A 11 3.11 1.20 -10.34
C ILE A 11 3.83 2.52 -10.57
N ALA A 12 4.35 2.72 -11.80
CA ALA A 12 5.14 3.87 -12.23
C ALA A 12 4.42 4.64 -13.36
N LEU A 13 3.26 5.24 -13.05
CA LEU A 13 2.46 5.99 -14.01
C LEU A 13 2.78 7.49 -13.95
N GLY A 14 2.92 8.11 -15.12
CA GLY A 14 3.25 9.52 -15.25
C GLY A 14 4.57 9.87 -14.55
N SER A 15 4.57 10.92 -13.75
CA SER A 15 5.77 11.41 -13.06
C SER A 15 6.33 10.45 -11.97
N TYR A 16 5.63 9.37 -11.65
CA TYR A 16 6.11 8.42 -10.64
C TYR A 16 7.28 7.55 -11.11
N THR A 17 7.59 7.54 -12.41
CA THR A 17 8.81 6.94 -12.96
C THR A 17 10.08 7.48 -12.32
N CYS A 18 10.08 8.75 -11.86
CA CYS A 18 11.24 9.40 -11.23
C CYS A 18 11.75 8.70 -9.96
N PHE A 19 10.93 7.85 -9.33
CA PHE A 19 11.34 7.11 -8.12
C PHE A 19 12.00 5.77 -8.43
N TRP A 20 11.91 5.27 -9.67
CA TRP A 20 12.26 3.90 -10.02
C TRP A 20 13.72 3.54 -9.72
N GLU A 21 14.66 4.35 -10.18
CA GLU A 21 16.09 4.01 -10.08
C GLU A 21 16.53 3.81 -8.62
N GLU A 22 16.18 4.73 -7.74
CA GLU A 22 16.54 4.64 -6.32
C GLU A 22 15.75 3.53 -5.62
N PHE A 23 14.47 3.32 -5.99
CA PHE A 23 13.70 2.18 -5.50
C PHE A 23 14.40 0.88 -5.84
N TYR A 24 14.66 0.62 -7.14
CA TYR A 24 15.27 -0.61 -7.62
C TYR A 24 16.63 -0.86 -6.95
N ASN A 25 17.53 0.11 -6.98
CA ASN A 25 18.88 -0.02 -6.42
C ASN A 25 18.86 -0.28 -4.91
N SER A 26 17.98 0.39 -4.17
CA SER A 26 17.87 0.18 -2.73
C SER A 26 17.27 -1.19 -2.37
N PHE A 27 16.29 -1.65 -3.15
CA PHE A 27 15.65 -2.95 -2.94
C PHE A 27 16.59 -4.10 -3.34
N GLU A 28 17.34 -3.97 -4.43
CA GLU A 28 18.34 -4.97 -4.81
C GLU A 28 19.44 -5.10 -3.75
N SER A 29 19.89 -4.00 -3.18
CA SER A 29 21.00 -4.00 -2.25
C SER A 29 20.63 -4.29 -0.79
N LYS A 30 19.35 -4.15 -0.40
CA LYS A 30 18.96 -4.20 1.02
C LYS A 30 17.71 -5.02 1.33
N PHE A 31 16.78 -5.21 0.39
CA PHE A 31 15.54 -5.91 0.65
C PHE A 31 15.62 -7.37 0.22
N LEU A 32 15.56 -8.30 1.20
CA LEU A 32 15.57 -9.75 0.95
C LEU A 32 16.66 -10.17 -0.07
N THR A 33 17.90 -9.77 0.19
CA THR A 33 19.03 -9.95 -0.74
C THR A 33 19.34 -11.42 -1.06
N GLU A 34 18.83 -12.35 -0.26
CA GLU A 34 18.95 -13.79 -0.44
C GLU A 34 17.85 -14.40 -1.33
N CYS A 35 16.89 -13.57 -1.79
CA CYS A 35 15.79 -14.01 -2.65
C CYS A 35 16.01 -13.54 -4.09
N ASP A 36 15.59 -14.38 -5.05
CA ASP A 36 15.45 -13.95 -6.43
C ASP A 36 14.25 -13.00 -6.55
N LYS A 37 14.44 -11.84 -7.18
CA LYS A 37 13.41 -10.80 -7.30
C LYS A 37 13.03 -10.58 -8.75
N ASP A 38 11.73 -10.66 -9.06
CA ASP A 38 11.12 -10.24 -10.31
C ASP A 38 10.27 -8.99 -10.07
N TYR A 39 10.58 -7.91 -10.79
CA TYR A 39 9.87 -6.64 -10.70
C TYR A 39 8.86 -6.50 -11.83
N TYR A 40 7.57 -6.43 -11.51
CA TYR A 40 6.49 -6.19 -12.45
C TYR A 40 6.10 -4.71 -12.40
N VAL A 41 6.54 -3.95 -13.41
CA VAL A 41 6.42 -2.50 -13.46
C VAL A 41 5.29 -2.10 -14.38
N PHE A 42 4.19 -1.59 -13.81
CA PHE A 42 3.06 -1.04 -14.56
C PHE A 42 3.33 0.42 -14.91
N THR A 43 3.40 0.74 -16.20
CA THR A 43 3.78 2.08 -16.66
C THR A 43 3.05 2.49 -17.94
N ASP A 44 2.82 3.80 -18.09
CA ASP A 44 2.37 4.45 -19.33
C ASP A 44 3.55 4.96 -20.18
N ASP A 45 4.79 4.76 -19.71
CA ASP A 45 6.01 5.12 -20.44
C ASP A 45 7.02 3.96 -20.44
N ARG A 46 6.83 3.00 -21.36
CA ARG A 46 7.75 1.89 -21.57
C ARG A 46 9.17 2.35 -21.95
N SER A 47 9.29 3.51 -22.60
CA SER A 47 10.59 4.01 -23.08
C SER A 47 11.53 4.35 -21.93
N PHE A 48 11.00 4.75 -20.78
CA PHE A 48 11.78 5.01 -19.57
C PHE A 48 12.51 3.76 -19.05
N PHE A 49 11.97 2.57 -19.31
CA PHE A 49 12.49 1.30 -18.82
C PHE A 49 13.34 0.54 -19.86
N LEU A 50 13.73 1.18 -20.95
CA LEU A 50 14.62 0.57 -21.95
C LEU A 50 16.00 0.32 -21.34
N GLY A 51 16.50 -0.91 -21.48
CA GLY A 51 17.80 -1.32 -20.94
C GLY A 51 17.81 -1.66 -19.45
N CYS A 52 16.65 -1.77 -18.81
CA CYS A 52 16.54 -2.31 -17.46
C CYS A 52 17.03 -3.79 -17.40
N PRO A 53 17.46 -4.28 -16.24
CA PRO A 53 17.84 -5.67 -16.03
C PRO A 53 16.74 -6.68 -16.41
N GLU A 54 17.13 -7.92 -16.70
CA GLU A 54 16.22 -8.99 -17.16
C GLU A 54 15.11 -9.34 -16.16
N ASN A 55 15.34 -9.09 -14.85
CA ASN A 55 14.35 -9.29 -13.79
C ASN A 55 13.33 -8.16 -13.69
N VAL A 56 13.33 -7.19 -14.62
CA VAL A 56 12.36 -6.09 -14.69
C VAL A 56 11.41 -6.32 -15.85
N HIS A 57 10.18 -6.67 -15.52
CA HIS A 57 9.11 -6.98 -16.46
C HIS A 57 8.18 -5.77 -16.62
N VAL A 58 8.29 -5.06 -17.74
CA VAL A 58 7.50 -3.86 -18.04
C VAL A 58 6.13 -4.24 -18.57
N ILE A 59 5.09 -3.77 -17.90
CA ILE A 59 3.67 -3.98 -18.24
C ILE A 59 3.08 -2.65 -18.69
N ASP A 60 2.56 -2.61 -19.92
CA ASP A 60 1.87 -1.40 -20.41
C ASP A 60 0.58 -1.19 -19.62
N GLN A 61 0.41 -0.01 -19.05
CA GLN A 61 -0.72 0.35 -18.23
C GLN A 61 -1.19 1.76 -18.56
N GLU A 62 -2.48 1.89 -18.86
CA GLU A 62 -3.11 3.19 -19.05
C GLU A 62 -3.10 4.01 -17.74
N ASN A 63 -2.78 5.29 -17.86
CA ASN A 63 -2.81 6.22 -16.76
C ASN A 63 -4.24 6.77 -16.54
N LEU A 64 -4.94 6.18 -15.60
CA LEU A 64 -6.32 6.56 -15.23
C LEU A 64 -6.40 7.84 -14.40
N GLY A 65 -5.25 8.43 -14.06
CA GLY A 65 -5.20 9.58 -13.16
C GLY A 65 -5.59 9.24 -11.72
N TRP A 66 -5.70 10.30 -10.89
CA TRP A 66 -6.17 10.13 -9.51
C TRP A 66 -7.70 10.30 -9.44
N PRO A 67 -8.46 9.41 -8.76
CA PRO A 67 -8.01 8.28 -7.92
C PRO A 67 -7.87 6.95 -8.68
N GLY A 68 -8.12 6.89 -10.00
CA GLY A 68 -8.20 5.66 -10.77
C GLY A 68 -6.98 4.75 -10.64
N ASN A 69 -5.76 5.30 -10.75
CA ASN A 69 -4.51 4.54 -10.61
C ASN A 69 -4.36 3.86 -9.24
N THR A 70 -4.99 4.39 -8.21
CA THR A 70 -4.96 3.84 -6.86
C THR A 70 -6.13 2.88 -6.66
N LEU A 71 -7.32 3.28 -7.06
CA LEU A 71 -8.57 2.55 -6.85
C LEU A 71 -8.57 1.20 -7.59
N TYR A 72 -8.13 1.19 -8.86
CA TYR A 72 -8.17 0.01 -9.73
C TYR A 72 -6.83 -0.76 -9.83
N ARG A 73 -5.91 -0.57 -8.87
CA ARG A 73 -4.62 -1.28 -8.91
C ARG A 73 -4.75 -2.81 -8.80
N PHE A 74 -5.80 -3.30 -8.16
CA PHE A 74 -6.03 -4.75 -8.04
C PHE A 74 -6.37 -5.38 -9.39
N ASP A 75 -7.05 -4.66 -10.30
CA ASP A 75 -7.27 -5.10 -11.67
C ASP A 75 -5.95 -5.23 -12.45
N MET A 76 -5.03 -4.27 -12.23
CA MET A 76 -3.68 -4.34 -12.82
C MET A 76 -2.96 -5.61 -12.38
N PHE A 77 -3.00 -5.95 -11.08
CA PHE A 77 -2.35 -7.15 -10.55
C PHE A 77 -3.00 -8.43 -11.07
N LEU A 78 -4.32 -8.47 -11.14
CA LEU A 78 -5.07 -9.60 -11.70
C LEU A 78 -4.79 -9.80 -13.19
N GLY A 79 -4.50 -8.73 -13.94
CA GLY A 79 -4.13 -8.79 -15.36
C GLY A 79 -2.86 -9.61 -15.66
N ILE A 80 -2.00 -9.82 -14.66
CA ILE A 80 -0.78 -10.63 -14.79
C ILE A 80 -0.74 -11.84 -13.85
N ARG A 81 -1.89 -12.27 -13.35
CA ARG A 81 -2.03 -13.33 -12.34
C ARG A 81 -1.22 -14.60 -12.64
N GLU A 82 -1.20 -15.04 -13.90
CA GLU A 82 -0.49 -16.24 -14.32
C GLU A 82 1.02 -16.15 -14.06
N ARG A 83 1.59 -14.94 -14.19
CA ARG A 83 3.01 -14.69 -13.90
C ARG A 83 3.27 -14.70 -12.39
N LEU A 84 2.33 -14.20 -11.61
CA LEU A 84 2.46 -14.07 -10.16
C LEU A 84 2.38 -15.42 -9.42
N PHE A 85 1.68 -16.41 -9.98
CA PHE A 85 1.61 -17.74 -9.39
C PHE A 85 2.94 -18.49 -9.33
N SER A 86 3.92 -18.11 -10.14
CA SER A 86 5.25 -18.74 -10.15
C SER A 86 6.15 -18.31 -8.98
N ALA A 87 5.85 -17.18 -8.33
CA ALA A 87 6.60 -16.69 -7.19
C ALA A 87 6.27 -17.45 -5.90
N ASP A 88 7.21 -17.49 -4.97
CA ASP A 88 6.98 -18.03 -3.62
C ASP A 88 6.28 -17.02 -2.72
N TYR A 89 6.42 -15.69 -3.03
CA TYR A 89 5.77 -14.59 -2.33
C TYR A 89 5.60 -13.37 -3.22
N ILE A 90 4.57 -12.56 -2.98
CA ILE A 90 4.29 -11.32 -3.70
C ILE A 90 4.38 -10.15 -2.74
N PHE A 91 4.98 -9.04 -3.20
CA PHE A 91 4.93 -7.74 -2.54
C PHE A 91 4.44 -6.67 -3.51
N PHE A 92 3.64 -5.76 -3.01
CA PHE A 92 3.33 -4.49 -3.65
C PHE A 92 3.91 -3.34 -2.82
N PHE A 93 4.57 -2.41 -3.48
CA PHE A 93 5.07 -1.18 -2.89
C PHE A 93 4.60 0.04 -3.70
N ASN A 94 4.21 1.12 -3.02
CA ASN A 94 4.05 2.41 -3.68
C ASN A 94 5.37 2.87 -4.30
N ALA A 95 5.30 3.60 -5.41
CA ALA A 95 6.48 4.01 -6.17
C ALA A 95 7.52 4.81 -5.36
N ASN A 96 7.08 5.57 -4.37
CA ASN A 96 7.95 6.42 -3.56
C ASN A 96 8.62 5.71 -2.37
N TYR A 97 8.67 4.38 -2.37
CA TYR A 97 9.45 3.65 -1.36
C TYR A 97 10.95 3.75 -1.61
N LEU A 98 11.71 3.72 -0.53
CA LEU A 98 13.16 3.53 -0.51
C LEU A 98 13.50 2.54 0.62
N CYS A 99 14.29 1.52 0.32
CA CYS A 99 14.77 0.59 1.34
C CYS A 99 15.98 1.23 2.05
N ASP A 100 15.78 1.68 3.29
CA ASP A 100 16.81 2.39 4.06
C ASP A 100 17.73 1.43 4.81
N LYS A 101 17.14 0.45 5.51
CA LYS A 101 17.87 -0.58 6.24
C LYS A 101 17.76 -1.94 5.55
N LYS A 102 18.71 -2.83 5.83
CA LYS A 102 18.64 -4.23 5.38
C LYS A 102 17.39 -4.89 5.96
N VAL A 103 16.66 -5.60 5.11
CA VAL A 103 15.48 -6.40 5.48
C VAL A 103 15.78 -7.85 5.16
N GLU A 104 15.69 -8.70 6.16
CA GLU A 104 15.91 -10.14 6.06
C GLU A 104 14.58 -10.92 6.12
N PRO A 105 14.53 -12.20 5.70
CA PRO A 105 13.29 -12.99 5.73
C PRO A 105 12.58 -12.97 7.10
N GLY A 106 13.33 -13.08 8.20
CA GLY A 106 12.79 -13.03 9.57
C GLY A 106 12.03 -11.73 9.89
N ASP A 107 12.46 -10.60 9.31
CA ASP A 107 11.81 -9.29 9.52
C ASP A 107 10.41 -9.21 8.89
N VAL A 108 10.13 -10.06 7.91
CA VAL A 108 8.85 -10.16 7.19
C VAL A 108 8.18 -11.54 7.39
N GLY A 109 8.44 -12.18 8.53
CA GLY A 109 7.82 -13.44 8.94
C GLY A 109 8.22 -14.64 8.08
N ASP A 110 9.49 -14.68 7.62
CA ASP A 110 10.08 -15.75 6.82
C ASP A 110 9.26 -16.09 5.55
N LEU A 111 8.55 -15.10 5.01
CA LEU A 111 7.65 -15.26 3.86
C LEU A 111 6.60 -16.36 4.07
N SER A 112 6.21 -16.62 5.31
CA SER A 112 5.33 -17.74 5.69
C SER A 112 3.86 -17.35 5.81
N TYR A 113 3.59 -16.08 6.12
CA TYR A 113 2.22 -15.59 6.32
C TYR A 113 1.43 -15.54 5.03
N PRO A 114 0.14 -15.96 5.05
CA PRO A 114 -0.75 -15.85 3.90
C PRO A 114 -0.88 -14.44 3.35
N LEU A 115 -0.95 -13.43 4.23
CA LEU A 115 -0.97 -12.01 3.89
C LEU A 115 -0.02 -11.21 4.78
N LEU A 116 0.44 -10.08 4.26
CA LEU A 116 1.27 -9.11 4.95
C LEU A 116 0.79 -7.69 4.59
N CYS A 117 0.79 -6.81 5.58
CA CYS A 117 0.50 -5.39 5.41
C CYS A 117 1.28 -4.56 6.43
N VAL A 118 1.16 -3.24 6.38
CA VAL A 118 1.91 -2.32 7.25
C VAL A 118 0.97 -1.40 8.03
N THR A 119 1.27 -1.20 9.31
CA THR A 119 0.57 -0.22 10.14
C THR A 119 0.77 1.20 9.61
N HIS A 120 -0.32 1.94 9.48
CA HIS A 120 -0.26 3.34 9.07
C HIS A 120 0.39 4.20 10.17
N PRO A 121 1.54 4.86 9.90
CA PRO A 121 2.32 5.59 10.91
C PRO A 121 1.55 6.73 11.60
N GLY A 122 0.56 7.31 10.93
CA GLY A 122 -0.28 8.37 11.49
C GLY A 122 -1.33 7.89 12.50
N PHE A 123 -1.57 6.57 12.58
CA PHE A 123 -2.56 5.96 13.48
C PHE A 123 -1.94 4.99 14.48
N TYR A 124 -0.63 4.82 14.44
CA TYR A 124 0.09 3.96 15.38
C TYR A 124 -0.10 4.46 16.82
N GLY A 125 -0.43 3.53 17.72
CA GLY A 125 -0.70 3.83 19.14
C GLY A 125 -2.05 4.49 19.43
N LEU A 126 -2.88 4.78 18.42
CA LEU A 126 -4.21 5.34 18.62
C LEU A 126 -5.26 4.24 18.87
N LYS A 127 -6.35 4.63 19.56
CA LYS A 127 -7.54 3.77 19.72
C LYS A 127 -8.32 3.71 18.40
N ASN A 128 -9.05 2.60 18.19
CA ASN A 128 -9.80 2.31 16.97
C ASN A 128 -10.84 3.36 16.57
N ASN A 129 -11.39 4.13 17.50
CA ASN A 129 -12.32 5.23 17.20
C ASN A 129 -11.68 6.38 16.40
N TYR A 130 -10.34 6.47 16.43
CA TYR A 130 -9.58 7.48 15.68
C TYR A 130 -9.11 6.99 14.31
N PHE A 131 -9.35 5.72 13.97
CA PHE A 131 -8.96 5.15 12.69
C PHE A 131 -9.82 5.69 11.55
N ASN A 132 -9.19 5.95 10.42
CA ASN A 132 -9.84 6.49 9.22
C ASN A 132 -10.60 5.41 8.42
N TYR A 133 -11.20 4.45 9.10
CA TYR A 133 -12.08 3.48 8.43
C TYR A 133 -13.23 4.16 7.72
N ASP A 134 -13.66 3.60 6.59
CA ASP A 134 -14.84 4.08 5.91
C ASP A 134 -16.08 3.91 6.78
N ARG A 135 -16.83 5.00 6.98
CA ARG A 135 -18.06 5.05 7.80
C ARG A 135 -19.32 5.20 6.96
N ASN A 136 -19.19 5.21 5.63
CA ASN A 136 -20.32 5.22 4.71
C ASN A 136 -20.93 3.81 4.64
N LYS A 137 -22.13 3.64 5.22
CA LYS A 137 -22.86 2.36 5.20
C LYS A 137 -23.26 1.87 3.81
N LYS A 138 -23.15 2.71 2.78
CA LYS A 138 -23.41 2.32 1.40
C LYS A 138 -22.18 1.70 0.73
N SER A 139 -20.97 1.91 1.28
CA SER A 139 -19.74 1.34 0.76
C SER A 139 -19.53 -0.07 1.28
N LEU A 140 -19.01 -0.96 0.44
CA LEU A 140 -18.54 -2.28 0.84
C LEU A 140 -17.25 -2.24 1.68
N ALA A 141 -16.61 -1.07 1.77
CA ALA A 141 -15.51 -0.80 2.69
C ALA A 141 -15.95 -0.36 4.10
N TYR A 142 -17.28 -0.31 4.37
CA TYR A 142 -17.80 0.16 5.66
C TYR A 142 -17.29 -0.66 6.84
N VAL A 143 -16.80 0.03 7.87
CA VAL A 143 -16.42 -0.54 9.17
C VAL A 143 -17.15 0.22 10.28
N PRO A 144 -17.92 -0.45 11.17
CA PRO A 144 -18.57 0.20 12.29
C PRO A 144 -17.57 0.71 13.34
N TYR A 145 -17.96 1.74 14.13
CA TYR A 145 -17.15 2.16 15.28
C TYR A 145 -16.91 1.03 16.28
N GLY A 146 -15.79 1.11 16.98
CA GLY A 146 -15.40 0.07 17.95
C GLY A 146 -14.79 -1.20 17.36
N LYS A 147 -14.73 -1.31 16.01
CA LYS A 147 -14.10 -2.45 15.32
C LYS A 147 -12.67 -2.12 14.90
N GLY A 148 -11.87 -3.18 14.72
CA GLY A 148 -10.48 -3.12 14.29
C GLY A 148 -9.50 -2.89 15.43
N GLN A 149 -8.28 -3.38 15.25
CA GLN A 149 -7.18 -3.28 16.24
C GLN A 149 -6.04 -2.39 15.73
N CYS A 150 -5.89 -2.27 14.41
CA CYS A 150 -4.88 -1.44 13.76
C CYS A 150 -5.44 -0.86 12.47
N TYR A 151 -4.90 0.28 12.03
CA TYR A 151 -5.21 0.88 10.73
C TYR A 151 -4.03 0.68 9.79
N ILE A 152 -4.31 0.06 8.63
CA ILE A 152 -3.31 -0.31 7.65
C ILE A 152 -3.16 0.79 6.61
N GLN A 153 -1.91 1.08 6.21
CA GLN A 153 -1.63 1.91 5.07
C GLN A 153 -1.53 1.06 3.80
N GLY A 154 -2.28 1.41 2.78
CA GLY A 154 -2.35 0.69 1.50
C GLY A 154 -1.10 0.81 0.63
N CYS A 155 0.03 1.27 1.18
CA CYS A 155 1.27 1.51 0.44
C CYS A 155 2.19 0.28 0.35
N LEU A 156 2.02 -0.71 1.23
CA LEU A 156 2.73 -1.98 1.27
C LEU A 156 1.73 -3.10 1.56
N LEU A 157 1.64 -4.04 0.64
CA LEU A 157 0.86 -5.27 0.76
C LEU A 157 1.73 -6.44 0.32
N GLY A 158 1.53 -7.61 0.90
CA GLY A 158 2.22 -8.81 0.48
C GLY A 158 1.44 -10.06 0.83
N GLY A 159 1.89 -11.21 0.32
CA GLY A 159 1.28 -12.48 0.66
C GLY A 159 1.72 -13.62 -0.24
N LYS A 160 1.31 -14.82 0.15
CA LYS A 160 1.39 -16.00 -0.70
C LYS A 160 0.55 -15.77 -1.96
N PRO A 161 1.02 -16.21 -3.16
CA PRO A 161 0.35 -15.91 -4.42
C PRO A 161 -1.15 -16.20 -4.42
N GLN A 162 -1.56 -17.37 -3.94
CA GLN A 162 -2.97 -17.75 -3.87
C GLN A 162 -3.78 -16.75 -3.05
N THR A 163 -3.37 -16.47 -1.81
CA THR A 163 -4.14 -15.61 -0.89
C THR A 163 -4.08 -14.16 -1.30
N PHE A 164 -2.93 -13.70 -1.84
CA PHE A 164 -2.79 -12.34 -2.36
C PHE A 164 -3.71 -12.09 -3.56
N LEU A 165 -3.80 -13.01 -4.49
CA LEU A 165 -4.68 -12.90 -5.65
C LEU A 165 -6.16 -13.03 -5.28
N GLU A 166 -6.52 -13.89 -4.33
CA GLU A 166 -7.87 -13.95 -3.77
C GLU A 166 -8.26 -12.61 -3.09
N MET A 167 -7.33 -11.98 -2.38
CA MET A 167 -7.52 -10.62 -1.85
C MET A 167 -7.77 -9.63 -3.00
N CYS A 168 -6.95 -9.63 -4.04
CA CYS A 168 -7.12 -8.74 -5.18
C CYS A 168 -8.48 -8.93 -5.87
N GLU A 169 -8.95 -10.17 -6.07
CA GLU A 169 -10.26 -10.47 -6.64
C GLU A 169 -11.40 -9.89 -5.79
N ASN A 170 -11.32 -10.09 -4.47
CA ASN A 170 -12.33 -9.55 -3.54
C ASN A 170 -12.35 -8.03 -3.55
N LEU A 171 -11.17 -7.39 -3.50
CA LEU A 171 -11.06 -5.93 -3.45
C LEU A 171 -11.50 -5.30 -4.77
N SER A 172 -11.05 -5.81 -5.92
CA SER A 172 -11.49 -5.39 -7.24
C SER A 172 -13.01 -5.48 -7.36
N LYS A 173 -13.60 -6.64 -7.07
CA LYS A 173 -15.05 -6.84 -7.11
C LYS A 173 -15.80 -5.83 -6.25
N ASN A 174 -15.38 -5.61 -5.01
CA ASN A 174 -16.05 -4.69 -4.09
C ASN A 174 -15.95 -3.24 -4.55
N ILE A 175 -14.80 -2.84 -5.11
CA ILE A 175 -14.58 -1.50 -5.67
C ILE A 175 -15.50 -1.27 -6.88
N HIS A 176 -15.60 -2.23 -7.80
CA HIS A 176 -16.49 -2.12 -8.95
C HIS A 176 -17.97 -2.06 -8.55
N ILE A 177 -18.40 -2.85 -7.57
CA ILE A 177 -19.77 -2.80 -7.05
C ILE A 177 -20.07 -1.42 -6.42
N ASP A 178 -19.15 -0.87 -5.64
CA ASP A 178 -19.31 0.48 -5.06
C ASP A 178 -19.41 1.53 -6.17
N ASP A 179 -18.53 1.44 -7.19
CA ASP A 179 -18.52 2.37 -8.34
C ASP A 179 -19.82 2.31 -9.16
N GLU A 180 -20.34 1.12 -9.46
CA GLU A 180 -21.66 0.92 -10.11
C GLU A 180 -22.80 1.60 -9.35
N HIS A 181 -22.70 1.70 -8.03
CA HIS A 181 -23.65 2.38 -7.17
C HIS A 181 -23.32 3.86 -6.92
N GLY A 182 -22.30 4.41 -7.59
CA GLY A 182 -21.84 5.79 -7.43
C GLY A 182 -21.23 6.06 -6.06
N VAL A 183 -20.65 5.03 -5.43
CA VAL A 183 -19.99 5.11 -4.13
C VAL A 183 -18.48 4.99 -4.33
N VAL A 184 -17.73 5.95 -3.79
CA VAL A 184 -16.26 5.85 -3.70
C VAL A 184 -15.90 5.86 -2.23
N ALA A 185 -15.18 4.83 -1.79
CA ALA A 185 -14.71 4.71 -0.42
C ALA A 185 -13.77 5.88 -0.06
N GLU A 186 -13.80 6.32 1.20
CA GLU A 186 -13.15 7.57 1.65
C GLU A 186 -11.64 7.62 1.35
N TRP A 187 -10.96 6.51 1.54
CA TRP A 187 -9.52 6.35 1.24
C TRP A 187 -9.30 5.33 0.11
N HIS A 188 -10.27 5.30 -0.82
CA HIS A 188 -10.19 4.49 -2.03
C HIS A 188 -9.91 3.01 -1.72
N ASP A 189 -8.91 2.44 -2.33
CA ASP A 189 -8.46 1.06 -2.13
C ASP A 189 -8.01 0.76 -0.69
N GLU A 190 -7.39 1.71 0.01
CA GLU A 190 -6.96 1.54 1.41
C GLU A 190 -8.14 1.25 2.35
N SER A 191 -9.30 1.89 2.12
CA SER A 191 -10.52 1.59 2.87
C SER A 191 -10.99 0.15 2.67
N HIS A 192 -10.96 -0.34 1.42
CA HIS A 192 -11.33 -1.71 1.09
C HIS A 192 -10.33 -2.73 1.67
N VAL A 193 -9.00 -2.44 1.62
CA VAL A 193 -7.97 -3.28 2.26
C VAL A 193 -8.23 -3.38 3.76
N ASN A 194 -8.45 -2.26 4.45
CA ASN A 194 -8.73 -2.25 5.88
C ASN A 194 -9.99 -3.07 6.22
N ARG A 195 -11.06 -2.97 5.39
CA ARG A 195 -12.27 -3.78 5.60
C ARG A 195 -12.02 -5.27 5.38
N TYR A 196 -11.20 -5.63 4.40
CA TYR A 196 -10.89 -7.02 4.07
C TYR A 196 -10.11 -7.72 5.17
N ILE A 197 -9.15 -7.03 5.79
CA ILE A 197 -8.24 -7.65 6.77
C ILE A 197 -8.75 -7.59 8.21
N ILE A 198 -9.76 -6.76 8.52
CA ILE A 198 -10.13 -6.39 9.90
C ILE A 198 -10.48 -7.60 10.81
N ASP A 199 -11.06 -8.63 10.24
CA ASP A 199 -11.51 -9.84 10.97
C ASP A 199 -10.57 -11.04 10.71
N ARG A 200 -9.45 -10.87 9.99
CA ARG A 200 -8.49 -11.94 9.65
C ARG A 200 -7.45 -12.12 10.73
N GLN A 201 -7.02 -13.38 10.93
CA GLN A 201 -5.98 -13.76 11.89
C GLN A 201 -4.67 -14.23 11.19
N ASP A 202 -4.71 -14.40 9.89
CA ASP A 202 -3.63 -14.93 9.04
C ASP A 202 -2.85 -13.83 8.32
N VAL A 203 -2.85 -12.61 8.88
CA VAL A 203 -2.17 -11.43 8.34
C VAL A 203 -1.01 -11.02 9.25
N LEU A 204 0.20 -10.94 8.71
CA LEU A 204 1.31 -10.28 9.38
C LEU A 204 1.17 -8.77 9.22
N VAL A 205 1.06 -8.05 10.32
CA VAL A 205 1.02 -6.60 10.33
C VAL A 205 2.37 -6.05 10.76
N LEU A 206 3.14 -5.52 9.80
CA LEU A 206 4.42 -4.89 10.08
C LEU A 206 4.24 -3.58 10.85
N GLY A 207 5.24 -3.25 11.66
CA GLY A 207 5.28 -1.97 12.38
C GLY A 207 5.40 -0.75 11.45
N PRO A 208 5.12 0.46 11.97
CA PRO A 208 5.09 1.69 11.17
C PRO A 208 6.47 2.11 10.62
N GLY A 209 7.57 1.53 11.10
CA GLY A 209 8.91 1.72 10.56
C GLY A 209 9.07 1.23 9.12
N TYR A 210 8.20 0.31 8.66
CA TYR A 210 8.13 -0.17 7.28
C TYR A 210 7.31 0.73 6.35
N ALA A 211 6.75 1.83 6.86
CA ALA A 211 6.09 2.88 6.09
C ALA A 211 6.48 4.26 6.64
N TYR A 212 7.75 4.44 6.98
CA TYR A 212 8.25 5.63 7.65
C TYR A 212 8.25 6.86 6.73
N PRO A 213 7.48 7.93 7.03
CA PRO A 213 7.42 9.10 6.17
C PRO A 213 8.70 9.94 6.26
N GLU A 214 9.37 10.19 5.13
CA GLU A 214 10.59 11.00 5.03
C GLU A 214 10.44 12.44 5.61
N PHE A 215 9.23 12.99 5.54
CA PHE A 215 8.94 14.38 5.92
C PHE A 215 8.57 14.58 7.40
N THR A 216 8.67 13.55 8.22
CA THR A 216 8.21 13.64 9.62
C THR A 216 9.32 14.19 10.53
N PRO A 217 9.01 15.15 11.44
CA PRO A 217 9.94 15.55 12.49
C PRO A 217 10.35 14.34 13.36
N SER A 218 11.58 14.35 13.79
CA SER A 218 12.43 13.25 14.22
C SER A 218 12.11 12.50 15.51
N GLU A 219 10.99 12.72 16.17
CA GLU A 219 10.70 12.04 17.43
C GLU A 219 9.52 11.08 17.27
N ARG A 220 9.82 9.86 16.82
CA ARG A 220 8.89 8.74 16.83
C ARG A 220 9.47 7.59 17.63
N ASP A 221 8.60 6.85 18.33
CA ASP A 221 8.96 5.68 19.14
C ASP A 221 9.36 4.44 18.33
N TYR A 222 9.66 4.62 17.03
CA TYR A 222 10.05 3.52 16.13
C TYR A 222 11.03 3.99 15.05
N GLU A 223 11.95 3.08 14.71
CA GLU A 223 13.00 3.33 13.75
C GLU A 223 12.55 3.17 12.29
N PRO A 224 13.09 3.98 11.36
CA PRO A 224 12.86 3.78 9.94
C PRO A 224 13.53 2.47 9.46
N VAL A 225 12.80 1.71 8.64
CA VAL A 225 13.28 0.52 7.93
C VAL A 225 13.08 0.72 6.43
N LEU A 226 11.85 1.02 6.03
CA LEU A 226 11.50 1.43 4.67
C LEU A 226 10.93 2.85 4.71
N LEU A 227 11.46 3.74 3.89
CA LEU A 227 11.04 5.13 3.82
C LEU A 227 9.96 5.33 2.77
N LEU A 228 8.93 6.11 3.09
CA LEU A 228 8.02 6.73 2.14
C LEU A 228 8.52 8.13 1.83
N ARG A 229 9.13 8.30 0.67
CA ARG A 229 9.71 9.58 0.23
C ARG A 229 8.62 10.64 0.03
N ASP A 230 8.97 11.89 0.29
CA ASP A 230 8.04 13.01 0.14
C ASP A 230 7.83 13.32 -1.35
N LYS A 231 6.69 12.89 -1.86
CA LYS A 231 6.32 13.07 -3.27
C LYS A 231 6.38 14.54 -3.72
N GLU A 232 6.09 15.48 -2.82
CA GLU A 232 6.10 16.92 -3.13
C GLU A 232 7.51 17.47 -3.43
N LYS A 233 8.57 16.77 -3.00
CA LYS A 233 9.96 17.14 -3.32
C LYS A 233 10.39 16.71 -4.72
N TYR A 234 9.79 15.64 -5.25
CA TYR A 234 10.25 14.97 -6.48
C TYR A 234 9.29 15.15 -7.65
N ILE A 235 8.01 15.39 -7.37
CA ILE A 235 6.98 15.54 -8.41
C ILE A 235 6.38 16.93 -8.35
N GLU A 236 6.44 17.67 -9.48
CA GLU A 236 5.70 18.90 -9.63
C GLU A 236 4.20 18.62 -9.84
N TYR A 237 3.41 18.79 -8.80
CA TYR A 237 1.96 18.72 -8.93
C TYR A 237 1.41 20.00 -9.58
N LYS A 238 0.94 19.90 -10.82
CA LYS A 238 0.18 20.98 -11.47
C LYS A 238 -1.09 21.24 -10.67
N GLY A 239 -1.13 22.34 -9.94
CA GLY A 239 -2.30 22.79 -9.18
C GLY A 239 -2.27 22.45 -7.69
N LYS A 240 -1.35 23.05 -6.95
CA LYS A 240 -1.32 23.04 -5.47
C LYS A 240 -2.63 23.58 -4.88
N LYS A 241 -3.62 22.71 -4.65
CA LYS A 241 -4.73 23.06 -3.76
C LYS A 241 -4.21 23.04 -2.33
N LYS A 242 -4.25 24.22 -1.70
CA LYS A 242 -3.71 24.50 -0.36
C LYS A 242 -4.09 23.39 0.66
N ARG A 243 -3.09 22.92 1.40
CA ARG A 243 -3.18 22.01 2.58
C ARG A 243 -4.29 22.33 3.59
N SER A 244 -4.86 23.56 3.57
CA SER A 244 -5.79 24.06 4.58
C SER A 244 -7.12 23.29 4.70
N LYS A 245 -7.60 22.67 3.62
CA LYS A 245 -8.86 21.90 3.63
C LYS A 245 -8.72 20.55 4.34
N TYR A 246 -7.60 19.87 4.16
CA TYR A 246 -7.35 18.58 4.80
C TYR A 246 -7.07 18.70 6.31
N TRP A 247 -6.36 19.75 6.73
CA TRP A 247 -6.10 19.98 8.16
C TRP A 247 -7.38 20.19 8.98
N LEU A 248 -8.33 20.99 8.45
CA LEU A 248 -9.61 21.21 9.12
C LEU A 248 -10.46 19.93 9.15
N TYR A 249 -10.47 19.18 8.05
CA TYR A 249 -11.12 17.89 7.92
C TYR A 249 -10.60 16.88 8.95
N TYR A 250 -9.29 16.70 9.07
CA TYR A 250 -8.67 15.81 10.07
C TYR A 250 -8.99 16.26 11.51
N LYS A 251 -9.05 17.56 11.76
CA LYS A 251 -9.40 18.09 13.07
C LYS A 251 -10.85 17.80 13.44
N LEU A 252 -11.77 17.93 12.48
CA LEU A 252 -13.18 17.60 12.66
C LEU A 252 -13.41 16.10 12.86
N LYS A 253 -12.68 15.26 12.11
CA LYS A 253 -12.75 13.80 12.28
C LYS A 253 -12.20 13.30 13.61
N LYS A 254 -11.13 13.92 14.12
CA LYS A 254 -10.66 13.65 15.49
C LYS A 254 -11.71 14.00 16.54
N LEU A 255 -12.47 15.08 16.33
CA LEU A 255 -13.59 15.46 17.21
C LEU A 255 -14.73 14.45 17.11
N ASP A 256 -15.07 13.98 15.92
CA ASP A 256 -16.10 12.96 15.70
C ASP A 256 -15.72 11.62 16.38
N GLY A 257 -14.50 11.14 16.20
CA GLY A 257 -13.98 9.96 16.88
C GLY A 257 -13.95 10.09 18.43
N PHE A 258 -13.65 11.30 18.92
CA PHE A 258 -13.70 11.62 20.35
C PHE A 258 -15.13 11.58 20.91
N LEU A 259 -16.10 12.17 20.20
CA LEU A 259 -17.51 12.16 20.60
C LEU A 259 -18.10 10.75 20.60
N HIS A 260 -17.80 9.93 19.58
CA HIS A 260 -18.21 8.52 19.57
C HIS A 260 -17.53 7.68 20.64
N GLY A 261 -16.29 8.02 21.04
CA GLY A 261 -15.61 7.39 22.18
C GLY A 261 -16.25 7.69 23.51
N LEU A 262 -16.87 8.86 23.68
CA LEU A 262 -17.59 9.24 24.89
C LEU A 262 -18.98 8.59 25.00
N CYS A 263 -19.59 8.22 23.88
CA CYS A 263 -20.91 7.54 23.87
C CYS A 263 -20.83 6.03 24.11
N LEU A 264 -19.62 5.44 24.18
CA LEU A 264 -19.39 4.00 24.39
C LEU A 264 -18.82 3.67 25.78
N VAL A 265 -18.77 4.63 26.70
CA VAL A 265 -18.45 4.49 28.13
C VAL A 265 -19.81 4.69 28.91
#